data_8d40076c80e02886ceb69ba550abf444
#
_entry.id   8d40076c80e02886ceb69ba550abf444
#
_cell.length_a   1.000
_cell.length_b   1.000
_cell.length_c   1.000
_cell.angle_alpha   90.00
_cell.angle_beta   90.00
_cell.angle_gamma   90.00
#
_symmetry.space_group_name_H-M   'P 1'
#
loop_
_entity.id
_entity.type
_entity.pdbx_description
1 polymer ?
#
loop_
_entity_poly.entity_id
_entity_poly.type
_entity_poly.pdbx_seq_one_letter_code
_entity_poly.pdbx_strand_id
1 'polypeptide(L)'
;MKRIAIALVLLLGGTSAYTQELYVATEPASNMPKNALGIRLTQEAVFSNGYRAKIIPEAMIGLSKNLMIHQSIFLNNMQQSGFKANGGAFYAKYRFLSIDSTHSHFRGAVYAGYAAVNGVINAREISLDGDNTGWQGGIVFTQLLHKLALSGSVSYTKALNNKKGNLLPADFGSESLGYTLSSGLLVYPKSYRSYKQTNVNVYLEFLGKSNLGKKEHVLDAAPALQFIINSNFRIDISQRVQLWSSMTRNQKNLLLLRLEYNLFNVL
;
A
#
# COMPACT_ATOMS: atom_id res chain seq x y z
N MET A 1 7.01 -50.55 25.83
CA MET A 1 6.31 -50.02 24.63
C MET A 1 5.43 -48.79 24.90
N LYS A 2 5.53 -48.09 26.04
CA LYS A 2 4.72 -46.89 26.37
C LYS A 2 5.48 -45.54 26.32
N ARG A 3 6.75 -45.55 25.93
CA ARG A 3 7.60 -44.31 25.87
C ARG A 3 7.85 -43.76 24.47
N ILE A 4 7.38 -44.43 23.41
CA ILE A 4 7.53 -43.98 22.02
C ILE A 4 6.32 -43.15 21.53
N ALA A 5 5.17 -43.27 22.21
CA ALA A 5 3.95 -42.53 21.82
C ALA A 5 3.94 -41.06 22.24
N ILE A 6 4.81 -40.61 23.17
CA ILE A 6 4.84 -39.23 23.67
C ILE A 6 5.77 -38.35 22.79
N ALA A 7 6.71 -38.92 22.05
CA ALA A 7 7.63 -38.18 21.18
C ALA A 7 7.01 -37.80 19.84
N LEU A 8 5.90 -38.41 19.43
CA LEU A 8 5.25 -38.13 18.13
C LEU A 8 4.19 -37.01 18.21
N VAL A 9 3.77 -36.63 19.44
CA VAL A 9 2.78 -35.54 19.65
C VAL A 9 3.43 -34.14 19.70
N LEU A 10 4.74 -34.08 19.93
CA LEU A 10 5.48 -32.79 20.01
C LEU A 10 6.00 -32.27 18.66
N LEU A 11 5.80 -32.97 17.55
CA LEU A 11 6.19 -32.56 16.21
C LEU A 11 5.06 -31.91 15.38
N LEU A 12 3.87 -31.74 15.99
CA LEU A 12 2.77 -30.97 15.44
C LEU A 12 2.76 -29.53 16.00
N GLY A 13 3.91 -28.97 16.29
CA GLY A 13 4.09 -27.54 16.47
C GLY A 13 3.68 -26.85 15.17
N GLY A 14 2.41 -26.48 15.07
CA GLY A 14 1.86 -25.77 13.93
C GLY A 14 2.68 -24.51 13.68
N THR A 15 3.47 -24.52 12.62
CA THR A 15 3.99 -23.28 12.05
C THR A 15 2.79 -22.48 11.58
N SER A 16 2.43 -21.46 12.35
CA SER A 16 1.39 -20.52 11.96
C SER A 16 1.80 -19.93 10.62
N ALA A 17 1.17 -20.39 9.55
CA ALA A 17 1.31 -19.79 8.24
C ALA A 17 0.72 -18.37 8.34
N TYR A 18 1.56 -17.37 8.47
CA TYR A 18 1.15 -15.98 8.38
C TYR A 18 0.79 -15.70 6.91
N THR A 19 -0.48 -15.84 6.57
CA THR A 19 -0.99 -15.30 5.31
C THR A 19 -1.02 -13.79 5.47
N GLN A 20 -0.18 -13.10 4.73
CA GLN A 20 -0.18 -11.64 4.66
C GLN A 20 -1.15 -11.25 3.54
N GLU A 21 -2.21 -10.53 3.88
CA GLU A 21 -3.04 -9.87 2.87
C GLU A 21 -2.24 -8.69 2.32
N LEU A 22 -2.05 -8.66 1.01
CA LEU A 22 -1.24 -7.65 0.34
C LEU A 22 -2.07 -7.09 -0.81
N TYR A 23 -2.49 -5.84 -0.70
CA TYR A 23 -3.11 -5.12 -1.80
C TYR A 23 -2.04 -4.38 -2.63
N VAL A 24 -2.44 -3.88 -3.79
CA VAL A 24 -1.51 -3.24 -4.72
C VAL A 24 -1.60 -1.72 -4.63
N ALA A 25 -2.81 -1.15 -4.66
CA ALA A 25 -3.01 0.29 -4.58
C ALA A 25 -3.27 0.79 -3.14
N THR A 26 -3.68 -0.11 -2.23
CA THR A 26 -3.99 0.22 -0.84
C THR A 26 -3.13 -0.56 0.15
N GLU A 27 -3.14 -0.16 1.42
CA GLU A 27 -2.47 -0.89 2.50
C GLU A 27 -3.50 -1.65 3.34
N PRO A 28 -3.30 -2.96 3.62
CA PRO A 28 -4.16 -3.73 4.51
C PRO A 28 -3.90 -3.40 5.98
N ALA A 29 -4.78 -3.90 6.87
CA ALA A 29 -4.57 -3.82 8.31
C ALA A 29 -3.44 -4.76 8.82
N SER A 30 -2.96 -5.69 8.01
CA SER A 30 -1.86 -6.58 8.33
C SER A 30 -0.52 -5.83 8.35
N ASN A 31 0.37 -6.25 9.24
CA ASN A 31 1.73 -5.71 9.38
C ASN A 31 2.77 -6.70 8.89
N MET A 32 3.95 -6.17 8.53
CA MET A 32 5.16 -7.01 8.42
C MET A 32 5.44 -7.73 9.75
N PRO A 33 5.98 -8.95 9.71
CA PRO A 33 6.45 -9.64 10.91
C PRO A 33 7.50 -8.82 11.67
N LYS A 34 7.57 -9.02 12.97
CA LYS A 34 8.65 -8.43 13.77
C LYS A 34 10.02 -8.88 13.23
N ASN A 35 10.99 -7.99 13.27
CA ASN A 35 12.37 -8.20 12.79
C ASN A 35 12.46 -8.53 11.29
N ALA A 36 11.45 -8.14 10.50
CA ALA A 36 11.48 -8.23 9.05
C ALA A 36 11.85 -6.87 8.45
N LEU A 37 12.62 -6.92 7.36
CA LEU A 37 12.97 -5.81 6.50
C LEU A 37 12.39 -6.07 5.10
N GLY A 38 11.59 -5.16 4.59
CA GLY A 38 11.11 -5.15 3.20
C GLY A 38 11.80 -4.05 2.41
N ILE A 39 12.20 -4.37 1.20
CA ILE A 39 12.67 -3.41 0.21
C ILE A 39 11.69 -3.43 -0.94
N ARG A 40 11.13 -2.26 -1.27
CA ARG A 40 10.10 -2.10 -2.29
C ARG A 40 10.54 -1.05 -3.30
N LEU A 41 10.30 -1.33 -4.56
CA LEU A 41 10.45 -0.38 -5.66
C LEU A 41 9.12 -0.30 -6.41
N THR A 42 8.47 0.85 -6.34
CA THR A 42 7.23 1.11 -7.08
C THR A 42 7.52 2.08 -8.21
N GLN A 43 7.06 1.75 -9.41
CA GLN A 43 7.02 2.64 -10.55
C GLN A 43 5.56 2.94 -10.88
N GLU A 44 5.21 4.21 -10.94
CA GLU A 44 3.94 4.71 -11.45
C GLU A 44 4.19 5.46 -12.75
N ALA A 45 3.57 5.04 -13.84
CA ALA A 45 3.84 5.59 -15.16
C ALA A 45 2.57 6.01 -15.90
N VAL A 46 2.70 7.08 -16.71
CA VAL A 46 1.70 7.54 -17.68
C VAL A 46 2.36 7.69 -19.05
N PHE A 47 1.57 7.41 -20.11
CA PHE A 47 2.05 7.38 -21.48
C PHE A 47 1.32 8.38 -22.40
N SER A 48 0.40 9.19 -21.87
CA SER A 48 -0.50 10.04 -22.65
C SER A 48 0.20 11.15 -23.44
N ASN A 49 1.36 11.65 -22.96
CA ASN A 49 2.16 12.69 -23.63
C ASN A 49 3.65 12.37 -23.52
N GLY A 50 4.04 11.18 -23.96
CA GLY A 50 5.37 10.61 -23.75
C GLY A 50 5.47 9.88 -22.42
N TYR A 51 6.59 9.19 -22.17
CA TYR A 51 6.83 8.47 -20.94
C TYR A 51 7.12 9.42 -19.79
N ARG A 52 6.24 9.41 -18.79
CA ARG A 52 6.43 10.10 -17.52
C ARG A 52 6.20 9.12 -16.37
N ALA A 53 7.07 9.13 -15.40
CA ALA A 53 7.00 8.18 -14.30
C ALA A 53 7.43 8.79 -12.97
N LYS A 54 6.93 8.18 -11.91
CA LYS A 54 7.38 8.32 -10.53
C LYS A 54 7.97 6.99 -10.09
N ILE A 55 9.17 7.00 -9.53
CA ILE A 55 9.86 5.84 -8.97
C ILE A 55 9.97 6.08 -7.47
N ILE A 56 9.49 5.12 -6.69
CA ILE A 56 9.42 5.21 -5.23
C ILE A 56 10.17 4.02 -4.64
N PRO A 57 11.47 4.16 -4.35
CA PRO A 57 12.17 3.24 -3.45
C PRO A 57 11.64 3.39 -2.04
N GLU A 58 11.40 2.26 -1.36
CA GLU A 58 10.85 2.22 -0.01
C GLU A 58 11.52 1.13 0.81
N ALA A 59 11.83 1.44 2.07
CA ALA A 59 12.24 0.49 3.08
C ALA A 59 11.12 0.36 4.12
N MET A 60 10.79 -0.87 4.48
CA MET A 60 9.73 -1.21 5.42
C MET A 60 10.32 -2.04 6.56
N ILE A 61 9.98 -1.73 7.79
CA ILE A 61 10.51 -2.41 8.98
C ILE A 61 9.38 -2.84 9.90
N GLY A 62 9.32 -4.12 10.23
CA GLY A 62 8.47 -4.65 11.29
C GLY A 62 9.12 -4.49 12.65
N LEU A 63 8.82 -3.41 13.39
CA LEU A 63 9.38 -3.13 14.72
C LEU A 63 8.83 -4.08 15.79
N SER A 64 7.56 -4.43 15.68
CA SER A 64 6.90 -5.41 16.54
C SER A 64 5.82 -6.16 15.76
N LYS A 65 5.16 -7.13 16.40
CA LYS A 65 3.99 -7.78 15.77
C LYS A 65 2.85 -6.82 15.42
N ASN A 66 2.81 -5.66 16.08
CA ASN A 66 1.73 -4.68 15.94
C ASN A 66 2.15 -3.36 15.31
N LEU A 67 3.44 -3.07 15.18
CA LEU A 67 3.96 -1.79 14.68
C LEU A 67 4.91 -2.00 13.53
N MET A 68 4.68 -1.32 12.42
CA MET A 68 5.57 -1.25 11.28
C MET A 68 5.76 0.20 10.84
N ILE A 69 6.91 0.48 10.23
CA ILE A 69 7.24 1.79 9.66
C ILE A 69 7.73 1.63 8.24
N HIS A 70 7.50 2.65 7.41
CA HIS A 70 8.03 2.77 6.06
C HIS A 70 8.77 4.09 5.90
N GLN A 71 9.81 4.07 5.09
CA GLN A 71 10.53 5.25 4.63
C GLN A 71 10.59 5.21 3.11
N SER A 72 10.07 6.23 2.43
CA SER A 72 10.02 6.32 0.97
C SER A 72 10.81 7.52 0.47
N ILE A 73 11.35 7.41 -0.76
CA ILE A 73 11.95 8.52 -1.51
C ILE A 73 11.18 8.66 -2.83
N PHE A 74 10.96 9.90 -3.28
CA PHE A 74 10.25 10.19 -4.52
C PHE A 74 11.24 10.68 -5.58
N LEU A 75 11.35 9.90 -6.67
CA LEU A 75 12.09 10.27 -7.88
C LEU A 75 11.08 10.39 -9.01
N ASN A 76 10.99 11.52 -9.69
CA ASN A 76 10.03 11.67 -10.77
C ASN A 76 10.52 12.57 -11.93
N ASN A 77 9.91 12.40 -13.10
CA ASN A 77 10.00 13.28 -14.25
C ASN A 77 8.62 13.83 -14.68
N MET A 78 7.63 13.81 -13.79
CA MET A 78 6.24 14.12 -14.11
C MET A 78 6.03 15.56 -14.57
N GLN A 79 6.81 16.50 -14.01
CA GLN A 79 6.66 17.95 -14.26
C GLN A 79 7.92 18.60 -14.84
N GLN A 80 8.94 17.81 -15.20
CA GLN A 80 10.25 18.32 -15.62
C GLN A 80 10.96 17.34 -16.56
N SER A 81 11.97 17.84 -17.27
CA SER A 81 12.86 16.98 -18.05
C SER A 81 13.79 16.18 -17.13
N GLY A 82 13.84 14.86 -17.33
CA GLY A 82 14.67 13.92 -16.56
C GLY A 82 14.15 13.62 -15.15
N PHE A 83 14.64 12.54 -14.57
CA PHE A 83 14.33 12.14 -13.20
C PHE A 83 15.09 12.98 -12.19
N LYS A 84 14.39 13.50 -11.19
CA LYS A 84 14.98 14.24 -10.06
C LYS A 84 14.38 13.76 -8.75
N ALA A 85 15.18 13.87 -7.67
CA ALA A 85 14.69 13.65 -6.31
C ALA A 85 13.69 14.76 -5.95
N ASN A 86 12.46 14.36 -5.64
CA ASN A 86 11.34 15.28 -5.37
C ASN A 86 10.93 15.30 -3.89
N GLY A 87 11.55 14.49 -3.05
CA GLY A 87 11.24 14.44 -1.63
C GLY A 87 11.18 13.03 -1.09
N GLY A 88 10.49 12.87 0.02
CA GLY A 88 10.29 11.57 0.66
C GLY A 88 9.16 11.59 1.65
N ALA A 89 8.82 10.42 2.19
CA ALA A 89 7.77 10.25 3.17
C ALA A 89 8.18 9.26 4.26
N PHE A 90 7.58 9.45 5.42
CA PHE A 90 7.59 8.52 6.54
C PHE A 90 6.15 8.09 6.84
N TYR A 91 5.97 6.81 7.13
CA TYR A 91 4.68 6.20 7.45
C TYR A 91 4.83 5.23 8.61
N ALA A 92 3.87 5.21 9.51
CA ALA A 92 3.78 4.26 10.60
C ALA A 92 2.36 3.68 10.68
N LYS A 93 2.25 2.38 10.94
CA LYS A 93 0.98 1.66 11.09
C LYS A 93 1.01 0.81 12.35
N TYR A 94 -0.02 0.99 13.18
CA TYR A 94 -0.24 0.23 14.40
C TYR A 94 -1.51 -0.62 14.29
N ARG A 95 -1.35 -1.94 14.31
CA ARG A 95 -2.46 -2.90 14.33
C ARG A 95 -2.95 -3.06 15.76
N PHE A 96 -4.13 -2.52 16.05
CA PHE A 96 -4.74 -2.57 17.37
C PHE A 96 -5.67 -3.76 17.56
N LEU A 97 -6.13 -4.38 16.47
CA LEU A 97 -7.07 -5.50 16.50
C LEU A 97 -6.58 -6.65 15.60
N SER A 98 -6.62 -7.87 16.12
CA SER A 98 -6.39 -9.12 15.38
C SER A 98 -7.25 -10.21 15.98
N ILE A 99 -8.24 -10.67 15.24
CA ILE A 99 -9.10 -11.80 15.59
C ILE A 99 -8.84 -12.87 14.54
N ASP A 100 -8.17 -13.94 14.96
CA ASP A 100 -7.71 -15.00 14.08
C ASP A 100 -8.47 -16.31 14.38
N SER A 101 -9.01 -16.95 13.34
CA SER A 101 -9.66 -18.25 13.36
C SER A 101 -9.13 -19.10 12.20
N THR A 102 -9.57 -20.36 12.13
CA THR A 102 -9.12 -21.34 11.13
C THR A 102 -9.45 -20.87 9.73
N HIS A 103 -9.14 -20.17 8.96
CA HIS A 103 -9.51 -19.66 7.62
C HIS A 103 -10.27 -18.33 7.64
N SER A 104 -10.28 -17.64 8.78
CA SER A 104 -10.87 -16.30 8.87
C SER A 104 -10.01 -15.42 9.76
N HIS A 105 -9.59 -14.26 9.26
CA HIS A 105 -8.79 -13.30 10.01
C HIS A 105 -9.43 -11.92 9.85
N PHE A 106 -9.76 -11.28 10.98
CA PHE A 106 -10.23 -9.91 10.98
C PHE A 106 -9.22 -9.01 11.70
N ARG A 107 -8.79 -7.97 11.03
CA ARG A 107 -7.73 -7.07 11.51
C ARG A 107 -8.16 -5.62 11.39
N GLY A 108 -7.73 -4.81 12.38
CA GLY A 108 -7.90 -3.37 12.38
C GLY A 108 -6.59 -2.68 12.71
N ALA A 109 -6.26 -1.63 11.96
CA ALA A 109 -5.07 -0.83 12.17
C ALA A 109 -5.36 0.66 12.00
N VAL A 110 -4.61 1.48 12.73
CA VAL A 110 -4.51 2.93 12.50
C VAL A 110 -3.15 3.23 11.89
N TYR A 111 -3.09 4.28 11.10
CA TYR A 111 -1.84 4.71 10.48
C TYR A 111 -1.72 6.22 10.44
N ALA A 112 -0.49 6.68 10.38
CA ALA A 112 -0.15 8.08 10.16
C ALA A 112 1.07 8.18 9.25
N GLY A 113 1.14 9.25 8.46
CA GLY A 113 2.25 9.52 7.57
C GLY A 113 2.50 11.00 7.39
N TYR A 114 3.72 11.33 7.00
CA TYR A 114 4.14 12.67 6.63
C TYR A 114 5.00 12.61 5.38
N ALA A 115 4.73 13.48 4.43
CA ALA A 115 5.56 13.65 3.24
C ALA A 115 6.13 15.07 3.16
N ALA A 116 7.35 15.18 2.67
CA ALA A 116 7.99 16.44 2.32
C ALA A 116 8.39 16.42 0.84
N VAL A 117 7.82 17.30 0.05
CA VAL A 117 7.93 17.33 -1.41
C VAL A 117 8.46 18.68 -1.88
N ASN A 118 9.25 18.66 -2.95
CA ASN A 118 9.87 19.88 -3.53
C ASN A 118 9.13 20.41 -4.78
N GLY A 119 8.27 19.61 -5.41
CA GLY A 119 7.62 19.93 -6.68
C GLY A 119 6.57 21.04 -6.59
N VAL A 120 6.21 21.62 -7.73
CA VAL A 120 5.10 22.56 -7.84
C VAL A 120 3.76 21.84 -7.65
N ILE A 121 2.81 22.48 -7.00
CA ILE A 121 1.46 21.94 -6.79
C ILE A 121 0.58 22.37 -7.95
N ASN A 122 0.25 21.44 -8.85
CA ASN A 122 -0.48 21.72 -10.10
C ASN A 122 -1.89 21.09 -10.15
N ALA A 123 -2.28 20.37 -9.10
CA ALA A 123 -3.56 19.66 -9.07
C ALA A 123 -4.28 19.89 -7.74
N ARG A 124 -5.61 19.88 -7.78
CA ARG A 124 -6.47 19.96 -6.59
C ARG A 124 -6.61 18.62 -5.87
N GLU A 125 -6.31 17.51 -6.56
CA GLU A 125 -6.19 16.21 -5.91
C GLU A 125 -4.98 16.23 -4.97
N ILE A 126 -5.22 16.04 -3.68
CA ILE A 126 -4.16 15.95 -2.67
C ILE A 126 -3.63 14.53 -2.64
N SER A 127 -2.30 14.37 -2.84
CA SER A 127 -1.60 13.09 -2.71
C SER A 127 -0.24 13.29 -2.05
N LEU A 128 0.02 12.53 -0.99
CA LEU A 128 1.31 12.53 -0.31
C LEU A 128 2.35 11.63 -0.98
N ASP A 129 1.99 10.96 -2.06
CA ASP A 129 2.88 10.08 -2.85
C ASP A 129 3.73 10.89 -3.84
N GLY A 130 4.39 11.94 -3.35
CA GLY A 130 5.32 12.76 -4.13
C GLY A 130 4.71 13.97 -4.83
N ASP A 131 3.45 14.34 -4.55
CA ASP A 131 2.81 15.54 -5.13
C ASP A 131 2.67 16.67 -4.10
N ASN A 132 2.29 16.35 -2.85
CA ASN A 132 2.06 17.32 -1.78
C ASN A 132 2.91 17.03 -0.54
N THR A 133 3.41 18.09 0.08
CA THR A 133 3.87 18.06 1.46
C THR A 133 2.64 18.06 2.38
N GLY A 134 2.68 17.27 3.44
CA GLY A 134 1.58 17.24 4.39
C GLY A 134 1.60 16.01 5.29
N TRP A 135 0.53 15.83 6.04
CA TRP A 135 0.34 14.67 6.90
C TRP A 135 -1.01 14.00 6.61
N GLN A 136 -1.06 12.71 6.88
CA GLN A 136 -2.24 11.88 6.72
C GLN A 136 -2.39 11.01 7.97
N GLY A 137 -3.64 10.76 8.37
CA GLY A 137 -3.99 9.76 9.36
C GLY A 137 -5.23 9.01 8.93
N GLY A 138 -5.31 7.73 9.28
CA GLY A 138 -6.45 6.93 8.87
C GLY A 138 -6.59 5.63 9.65
N ILE A 139 -7.69 4.94 9.35
CA ILE A 139 -8.03 3.63 9.90
C ILE A 139 -8.32 2.67 8.75
N VAL A 140 -7.91 1.43 8.90
CA VAL A 140 -8.15 0.37 7.93
C VAL A 140 -8.61 -0.90 8.64
N PHE A 141 -9.59 -1.56 8.04
CA PHE A 141 -10.05 -2.89 8.45
C PHE A 141 -9.87 -3.86 7.29
N THR A 142 -9.43 -5.06 7.60
CA THR A 142 -9.23 -6.13 6.62
C THR A 142 -9.81 -7.42 7.14
N GLN A 143 -10.65 -8.07 6.33
CA GLN A 143 -11.22 -9.39 6.56
C GLN A 143 -10.65 -10.36 5.52
N LEU A 144 -10.01 -11.42 5.98
CA LEU A 144 -9.65 -12.57 5.16
C LEU A 144 -10.65 -13.70 5.41
N LEU A 145 -11.22 -14.26 4.35
CA LEU A 145 -12.13 -15.40 4.35
C LEU A 145 -11.58 -16.45 3.39
N HIS A 146 -10.90 -17.47 3.90
CA HIS A 146 -10.18 -18.45 3.08
C HIS A 146 -9.20 -17.79 2.09
N LYS A 147 -9.60 -17.68 0.82
CA LYS A 147 -8.80 -17.10 -0.26
C LYS A 147 -9.25 -15.70 -0.67
N LEU A 148 -10.37 -15.22 -0.12
CA LEU A 148 -10.93 -13.91 -0.39
C LEU A 148 -10.51 -12.95 0.71
N ALA A 149 -9.88 -11.85 0.35
CA ALA A 149 -9.56 -10.74 1.23
C ALA A 149 -10.41 -9.52 0.87
N LEU A 150 -11.00 -8.89 1.86
CA LEU A 150 -11.76 -7.65 1.73
C LEU A 150 -11.15 -6.60 2.67
N SER A 151 -10.98 -5.37 2.21
CA SER A 151 -10.44 -4.29 3.03
C SER A 151 -11.17 -2.98 2.74
N GLY A 152 -11.33 -2.18 3.78
CA GLY A 152 -11.85 -0.82 3.67
C GLY A 152 -11.08 0.13 4.57
N SER A 153 -10.84 1.35 4.08
CA SER A 153 -10.14 2.37 4.85
C SER A 153 -10.80 3.74 4.71
N VAL A 154 -10.59 4.57 5.72
CA VAL A 154 -10.90 6.00 5.68
C VAL A 154 -9.68 6.75 6.23
N SER A 155 -9.33 7.87 5.57
CA SER A 155 -8.22 8.72 5.95
C SER A 155 -8.53 10.19 5.81
N TYR A 156 -7.90 11.00 6.64
CA TYR A 156 -7.87 12.44 6.51
C TYR A 156 -6.45 12.88 6.15
N THR A 157 -6.34 13.77 5.18
CA THR A 157 -5.08 14.33 4.71
C THR A 157 -5.11 15.84 4.77
N LYS A 158 -4.05 16.44 5.33
CA LYS A 158 -3.82 17.89 5.33
C LYS A 158 -2.59 18.19 4.49
N ALA A 159 -2.78 18.87 3.37
CA ALA A 159 -1.71 19.39 2.54
C ALA A 159 -1.16 20.70 3.11
N LEU A 160 0.13 20.87 2.99
CA LEU A 160 0.90 22.04 3.34
C LEU A 160 1.61 22.59 2.10
N ASN A 161 2.29 23.72 2.25
CA ASN A 161 3.19 24.23 1.22
C ASN A 161 4.31 23.22 0.93
N ASN A 162 4.61 23.00 -0.33
CA ASN A 162 5.77 22.22 -0.70
C ASN A 162 7.06 23.00 -0.38
N LYS A 163 8.17 22.29 -0.31
CA LYS A 163 9.48 22.88 -0.04
C LYS A 163 9.93 23.75 -1.21
N LYS A 164 11.05 24.44 -1.05
CA LYS A 164 11.64 25.34 -2.07
C LYS A 164 10.71 26.46 -2.54
N GLY A 165 9.83 26.96 -1.68
CA GLY A 165 8.94 28.09 -1.97
C GLY A 165 7.72 27.75 -2.83
N ASN A 166 7.44 26.48 -3.09
CA ASN A 166 6.26 26.04 -3.83
C ASN A 166 5.02 26.07 -2.93
N LEU A 167 4.26 27.15 -2.98
CA LEU A 167 3.09 27.35 -2.15
C LEU A 167 1.90 26.53 -2.65
N LEU A 168 1.07 26.09 -1.72
CA LEU A 168 -0.26 25.53 -2.03
C LEU A 168 -1.16 26.69 -2.49
N PRO A 169 -1.70 26.66 -3.73
CA PRO A 169 -2.59 27.71 -4.18
C PRO A 169 -3.84 27.82 -3.29
N ALA A 170 -4.21 29.04 -2.93
CA ALA A 170 -5.32 29.32 -2.02
C ALA A 170 -6.68 28.76 -2.52
N ASP A 171 -6.81 28.62 -3.84
CA ASP A 171 -8.02 28.10 -4.48
C ASP A 171 -8.04 26.55 -4.59
N PHE A 172 -6.98 25.81 -4.18
CA PHE A 172 -6.93 24.35 -4.32
C PHE A 172 -7.58 23.61 -3.13
N GLY A 173 -7.66 24.23 -1.96
CA GLY A 173 -8.03 23.56 -0.72
C GLY A 173 -6.85 22.76 -0.16
N SER A 174 -6.86 22.55 1.15
CA SER A 174 -5.74 21.91 1.86
C SER A 174 -6.13 20.62 2.57
N GLU A 175 -7.40 20.20 2.50
CA GLU A 175 -7.94 19.09 3.27
C GLU A 175 -8.66 18.09 2.38
N SER A 176 -8.39 16.82 2.60
CA SER A 176 -9.01 15.74 1.83
C SER A 176 -9.40 14.58 2.72
N LEU A 177 -10.56 14.01 2.45
CA LEU A 177 -11.00 12.72 2.96
C LEU A 177 -10.75 11.66 1.90
N GLY A 178 -9.95 10.64 2.24
CA GLY A 178 -9.71 9.46 1.41
C GLY A 178 -10.55 8.28 1.90
N TYR A 179 -11.04 7.46 0.98
CA TYR A 179 -11.74 6.21 1.31
C TYR A 179 -11.42 5.15 0.27
N THR A 180 -11.30 3.91 0.72
CA THR A 180 -10.96 2.78 -0.17
C THR A 180 -11.84 1.58 0.12
N LEU A 181 -12.08 0.80 -0.93
CA LEU A 181 -12.67 -0.53 -0.82
C LEU A 181 -11.88 -1.46 -1.74
N SER A 182 -11.28 -2.49 -1.17
CA SER A 182 -10.38 -3.40 -1.88
C SER A 182 -10.84 -4.83 -1.71
N SER A 183 -10.78 -5.60 -2.77
CA SER A 183 -11.01 -7.04 -2.79
C SER A 183 -9.85 -7.75 -3.45
N GLY A 184 -9.46 -8.90 -2.91
CA GLY A 184 -8.39 -9.74 -3.45
C GLY A 184 -8.73 -11.21 -3.36
N LEU A 185 -8.39 -11.96 -4.41
CA LEU A 185 -8.65 -13.39 -4.48
C LEU A 185 -7.37 -14.14 -4.87
N LEU A 186 -6.98 -15.12 -4.06
CA LEU A 186 -5.93 -16.08 -4.42
C LEU A 186 -6.49 -17.06 -5.47
N VAL A 187 -6.03 -16.94 -6.71
CA VAL A 187 -6.48 -17.79 -7.83
C VAL A 187 -5.57 -19.00 -8.06
N TYR A 188 -4.28 -18.91 -7.68
CA TYR A 188 -3.32 -20.01 -7.74
C TYR A 188 -2.34 -19.92 -6.55
N PRO A 189 -1.99 -21.08 -5.91
CA PRO A 189 -2.42 -22.44 -6.22
C PRO A 189 -3.83 -22.77 -5.71
N LYS A 190 -4.47 -23.78 -6.30
CA LYS A 190 -5.76 -24.31 -5.81
C LYS A 190 -5.59 -24.95 -4.43
N SER A 191 -4.46 -25.63 -4.20
CA SER A 191 -4.07 -26.21 -2.89
C SER A 191 -2.58 -26.01 -2.64
N TYR A 192 -2.22 -25.68 -1.40
CA TYR A 192 -0.82 -25.52 -1.01
C TYR A 192 -0.14 -26.87 -0.83
N ARG A 193 1.07 -26.99 -1.37
CA ARG A 193 1.97 -28.14 -1.16
C ARG A 193 3.27 -27.71 -0.49
N SER A 194 3.68 -26.47 -0.62
CA SER A 194 4.92 -25.91 -0.09
C SER A 194 4.84 -24.38 -0.02
N TYR A 195 5.55 -23.75 0.89
CA TYR A 195 5.73 -22.30 0.96
C TYR A 195 6.57 -21.73 -0.20
N LYS A 196 7.27 -22.60 -0.95
CA LYS A 196 8.05 -22.20 -2.13
C LYS A 196 7.18 -22.06 -3.39
N GLN A 197 5.90 -22.37 -3.33
CA GLN A 197 5.01 -22.20 -4.46
C GLN A 197 4.79 -20.73 -4.76
N THR A 198 4.63 -20.42 -6.05
CA THR A 198 4.18 -19.10 -6.49
C THR A 198 2.69 -18.94 -6.21
N ASN A 199 2.33 -17.85 -5.55
CA ASN A 199 0.94 -17.44 -5.39
C ASN A 199 0.59 -16.41 -6.46
N VAL A 200 -0.57 -16.56 -7.09
CA VAL A 200 -1.14 -15.57 -8.01
C VAL A 200 -2.44 -15.07 -7.42
N ASN A 201 -2.48 -13.76 -7.20
CA ASN A 201 -3.66 -13.07 -6.69
C ASN A 201 -4.18 -12.09 -7.73
N VAL A 202 -5.50 -11.93 -7.78
CA VAL A 202 -6.17 -10.88 -8.53
C VAL A 202 -6.82 -9.91 -7.56
N TYR A 203 -6.77 -8.61 -7.87
CA TYR A 203 -7.36 -7.57 -7.04
C TYR A 203 -8.24 -6.64 -7.86
N LEU A 204 -9.25 -6.12 -7.18
CA LEU A 204 -10.00 -4.96 -7.64
C LEU A 204 -10.12 -4.00 -6.45
N GLU A 205 -9.58 -2.80 -6.63
CA GLU A 205 -9.55 -1.77 -5.60
C GLU A 205 -10.26 -0.51 -6.11
N PHE A 206 -11.11 0.08 -5.27
CA PHE A 206 -11.75 1.37 -5.51
C PHE A 206 -11.12 2.41 -4.58
N LEU A 207 -10.71 3.54 -5.17
CA LEU A 207 -9.97 4.60 -4.50
C LEU A 207 -10.75 5.89 -4.66
N GLY A 208 -11.32 6.39 -3.57
CA GLY A 208 -12.05 7.64 -3.57
C GLY A 208 -11.32 8.72 -2.76
N LYS A 209 -11.44 9.97 -3.21
CA LYS A 209 -10.98 11.14 -2.46
C LYS A 209 -12.00 12.28 -2.60
N SER A 210 -12.13 13.06 -1.53
CA SER A 210 -12.98 14.25 -1.48
C SER A 210 -12.17 15.41 -0.96
N ASN A 211 -12.01 16.47 -1.76
CA ASN A 211 -11.43 17.74 -1.32
C ASN A 211 -12.48 18.49 -0.52
N LEU A 212 -12.27 18.63 0.79
CA LEU A 212 -13.27 19.16 1.72
C LEU A 212 -13.49 20.66 1.53
N GLY A 213 -12.44 21.39 1.16
CA GLY A 213 -12.51 22.84 0.94
C GLY A 213 -13.23 23.24 -0.35
N LYS A 214 -13.35 22.32 -1.33
CA LYS A 214 -13.88 22.62 -2.67
C LYS A 214 -15.10 21.77 -3.05
N LYS A 215 -15.47 20.78 -2.24
CA LYS A 215 -16.56 19.82 -2.52
C LYS A 215 -16.35 19.10 -3.86
N GLU A 216 -15.11 18.87 -4.21
CA GLU A 216 -14.69 18.14 -5.41
C GLU A 216 -14.30 16.71 -5.02
N HIS A 217 -14.60 15.76 -5.89
CA HIS A 217 -14.42 14.35 -5.59
C HIS A 217 -13.76 13.62 -6.76
N VAL A 218 -13.17 12.47 -6.48
CA VAL A 218 -12.65 11.53 -7.47
C VAL A 218 -12.93 10.10 -7.03
N LEU A 219 -13.17 9.24 -8.01
CA LEU A 219 -13.26 7.80 -7.82
C LEU A 219 -12.48 7.10 -8.94
N ASP A 220 -11.54 6.24 -8.54
CA ASP A 220 -10.76 5.40 -9.43
C ASP A 220 -11.06 3.93 -9.18
N ALA A 221 -10.87 3.09 -10.21
CA ALA A 221 -10.75 1.65 -10.09
C ALA A 221 -9.32 1.23 -10.42
N ALA A 222 -8.80 0.26 -9.69
CA ALA A 222 -7.45 -0.28 -9.86
C ALA A 222 -7.48 -1.82 -9.89
N PRO A 223 -7.81 -2.45 -11.03
CA PRO A 223 -7.57 -3.88 -11.21
C PRO A 223 -6.08 -4.17 -11.14
N ALA A 224 -5.71 -5.31 -10.53
CA ALA A 224 -4.32 -5.69 -10.35
C ALA A 224 -4.10 -7.19 -10.37
N LEU A 225 -2.87 -7.58 -10.77
CA LEU A 225 -2.30 -8.91 -10.66
C LEU A 225 -1.10 -8.87 -9.73
N GLN A 226 -0.96 -9.88 -8.88
CA GLN A 226 0.15 -10.02 -7.96
C GLN A 226 0.71 -11.44 -8.03
N PHE A 227 2.03 -11.53 -8.08
CA PHE A 227 2.77 -12.77 -8.01
C PHE A 227 3.64 -12.74 -6.75
N ILE A 228 3.51 -13.75 -5.88
CA ILE A 228 4.35 -13.93 -4.70
C ILE A 228 5.17 -15.20 -4.91
N ILE A 229 6.47 -15.07 -5.02
CA ILE A 229 7.41 -16.14 -5.33
C ILE A 229 8.21 -16.46 -4.07
N ASN A 230 8.28 -17.73 -3.70
CA ASN A 230 9.01 -18.21 -2.49
C ASN A 230 8.59 -17.50 -1.19
N SER A 231 7.39 -16.94 -1.13
CA SER A 231 6.84 -16.19 0.02
C SER A 231 7.60 -14.90 0.39
N ASN A 232 8.64 -14.52 -0.33
CA ASN A 232 9.48 -13.36 -0.04
C ASN A 232 9.65 -12.37 -1.19
N PHE A 233 9.52 -12.79 -2.43
CA PHE A 233 9.58 -11.91 -3.59
C PHE A 233 8.21 -11.67 -4.18
N ARG A 234 7.85 -10.42 -4.42
CA ARG A 234 6.55 -10.01 -4.92
C ARG A 234 6.69 -9.12 -6.15
N ILE A 235 5.82 -9.37 -7.13
CA ILE A 235 5.65 -8.55 -8.33
C ILE A 235 4.18 -8.18 -8.42
N ASP A 236 3.88 -6.88 -8.50
CA ASP A 236 2.53 -6.36 -8.70
C ASP A 236 2.45 -5.57 -9.99
N ILE A 237 1.35 -5.75 -10.71
CA ILE A 237 1.00 -4.98 -11.91
C ILE A 237 -0.42 -4.50 -11.73
N SER A 238 -0.64 -3.18 -11.82
CA SER A 238 -1.97 -2.59 -11.69
C SER A 238 -2.16 -1.45 -12.69
N GLN A 239 -3.39 -1.30 -13.16
CA GLN A 239 -3.82 -0.18 -13.97
C GLN A 239 -4.87 0.62 -13.19
N ARG A 240 -4.49 1.80 -12.65
CA ARG A 240 -5.47 2.71 -12.06
C ARG A 240 -6.16 3.50 -13.16
N VAL A 241 -7.49 3.45 -13.19
CA VAL A 241 -8.35 4.09 -14.19
C VAL A 241 -9.32 5.00 -13.47
N GLN A 242 -9.40 6.26 -13.92
CA GLN A 242 -10.39 7.21 -13.41
C GLN A 242 -11.79 6.80 -13.88
N LEU A 243 -12.67 6.50 -12.92
CA LEU A 243 -14.10 6.29 -13.19
C LEU A 243 -14.84 7.63 -13.26
N TRP A 244 -14.54 8.52 -12.32
CA TRP A 244 -15.17 9.83 -12.27
C TRP A 244 -14.27 10.84 -11.52
N SER A 245 -14.30 12.12 -11.92
CA SER A 245 -13.62 13.20 -11.22
C SER A 245 -14.25 14.55 -11.52
N SER A 246 -14.46 15.36 -10.49
CA SER A 246 -14.81 16.79 -10.59
C SER A 246 -13.62 17.70 -10.28
N MET A 247 -12.43 17.16 -9.92
CA MET A 247 -11.23 17.92 -9.58
C MET A 247 -10.13 17.79 -10.64
N THR A 248 -9.21 18.76 -10.65
CA THR A 248 -8.00 18.68 -11.46
C THR A 248 -7.02 17.67 -10.85
N ARG A 249 -6.35 16.89 -11.71
CA ARG A 249 -5.46 15.80 -11.31
C ARG A 249 -4.16 15.84 -12.11
N ASN A 250 -3.06 15.45 -11.46
CA ASN A 250 -1.79 15.24 -12.13
C ASN A 250 -1.82 14.02 -13.07
N GLN A 251 -2.59 12.99 -12.70
CA GLN A 251 -2.66 11.73 -13.42
C GLN A 251 -4.09 11.17 -13.38
N LYS A 252 -4.66 10.87 -14.56
CA LYS A 252 -6.00 10.27 -14.68
C LYS A 252 -5.96 8.75 -14.76
N ASN A 253 -5.00 8.24 -15.55
CA ASN A 253 -4.76 6.81 -15.72
C ASN A 253 -3.29 6.55 -15.42
N LEU A 254 -3.00 5.48 -14.69
CA LEU A 254 -1.68 5.22 -14.17
C LEU A 254 -1.40 3.72 -14.19
N LEU A 255 -0.30 3.34 -14.87
CA LEU A 255 0.24 1.98 -14.79
C LEU A 255 1.18 1.90 -13.58
N LEU A 256 0.94 0.93 -12.71
CA LEU A 256 1.79 0.63 -11.57
C LEU A 256 2.50 -0.69 -11.80
N LEU A 257 3.82 -0.67 -11.65
CA LEU A 257 4.67 -1.86 -11.52
C LEU A 257 5.38 -1.77 -10.17
N ARG A 258 5.33 -2.86 -9.39
CA ARG A 258 5.98 -2.91 -8.08
C ARG A 258 6.79 -4.20 -7.93
N LEU A 259 7.99 -4.07 -7.41
CA LEU A 259 8.84 -5.17 -6.98
C LEU A 259 9.08 -5.02 -5.48
N GLU A 260 8.95 -6.11 -4.74
CA GLU A 260 9.18 -6.12 -3.30
C GLU A 260 9.92 -7.39 -2.90
N TYR A 261 10.90 -7.24 -2.03
CA TYR A 261 11.64 -8.35 -1.44
C TYR A 261 11.64 -8.24 0.09
N ASN A 262 11.21 -9.31 0.74
CA ASN A 262 11.10 -9.37 2.20
C ASN A 262 12.16 -10.30 2.79
N LEU A 263 12.92 -9.75 3.73
CA LEU A 263 13.92 -10.44 4.54
C LEU A 263 13.31 -10.65 5.93
N PHE A 264 13.27 -11.89 6.39
CA PHE A 264 12.70 -12.24 7.69
C PHE A 264 13.81 -12.53 8.71
N ASN A 265 13.61 -12.14 9.98
CA ASN A 265 14.53 -12.35 11.09
C ASN A 265 15.95 -11.77 10.85
N VAL A 266 16.02 -10.55 10.34
CA VAL A 266 17.31 -9.88 10.03
C VAL A 266 17.64 -8.70 10.95
N LEU A 267 16.73 -8.34 11.86
CA LEU A 267 16.88 -7.24 12.82
C LEU A 267 16.91 -7.75 14.26
#